data_7f3ef77f1ca08f74f802b3ab0ec1f32c
#
_entry.id   7f3ef77f1ca08f74f802b3ab0ec1f32c
#
_cell.length_a   1.000
_cell.length_b   1.000
_cell.length_c   1.000
_cell.angle_alpha   90.00
_cell.angle_beta   90.00
_cell.angle_gamma   90.00
#
_symmetry.space_group_name_H-M   'P 1'
#
loop_
_entity.id
_entity.type
_entity.pdbx_description
1 polymer ?
#
loop_
_entity_poly.entity_id
_entity_poly.type
_entity_poly.pdbx_seq_one_letter_code
_entity_poly.pdbx_strand_id
1 'polypeptide(L)'
;MQAIYVPADDLTDPAPAATFAHLDATTVLSRAIVEKGIYPAVDPLDSNSRILTRDAVGDEHYEVATRVPEILQRYRELQDIIAILGMDELSDEDKVIVQRARKIERFLSQPFHVAEQFTGIPGKYVPLADTVRGFKDLVDGKCDDLPEQAFFMVGGIEEAAEQARQLAGLDATG
;
A
#
# COMPACT_ATOMS: atom_id res chain seq x y z
N MET A 1 9.50 7.29 19.94
CA MET A 1 9.13 7.79 18.59
C MET A 1 9.74 9.17 18.41
N GLN A 2 10.35 9.45 17.26
CA GLN A 2 10.97 10.73 16.93
C GLN A 2 10.42 11.20 15.59
N ALA A 3 9.93 12.43 15.53
CA ALA A 3 9.49 13.06 14.28
C ALA A 3 10.68 13.82 13.68
N ILE A 4 10.93 13.59 12.38
CA ILE A 4 12.00 14.25 11.64
C ILE A 4 11.36 14.99 10.48
N TYR A 5 11.60 16.31 10.45
CA TYR A 5 11.22 17.14 9.30
C TYR A 5 12.29 17.06 8.22
N VAL A 6 11.87 16.76 6.99
CA VAL A 6 12.76 16.64 5.83
C VAL A 6 12.55 17.85 4.93
N PRO A 7 13.50 18.80 4.86
CA PRO A 7 13.36 19.97 4.01
C PRO A 7 13.24 19.61 2.53
N ALA A 8 12.27 20.21 1.84
CA ALA A 8 12.04 20.01 0.40
C ALA A 8 11.82 18.52 -0.01
N ASP A 9 11.38 17.67 0.93
CA ASP A 9 11.20 16.22 0.73
C ASP A 9 12.50 15.50 0.29
N ASP A 10 13.67 16.10 0.54
CA ASP A 10 14.98 15.55 0.17
C ASP A 10 15.56 14.66 1.28
N LEU A 11 15.30 13.36 1.19
CA LEU A 11 15.82 12.34 2.10
C LEU A 11 17.35 12.20 2.02
N THR A 12 17.98 12.72 0.98
CA THR A 12 19.43 12.67 0.78
C THR A 12 20.18 13.85 1.40
N ASP A 13 19.46 14.86 1.91
CA ASP A 13 20.06 15.97 2.64
C ASP A 13 20.90 15.42 3.81
N PRO A 14 22.14 15.92 4.01
CA PRO A 14 23.08 15.38 5.00
C PRO A 14 22.55 15.31 6.43
N ALA A 15 21.71 16.25 6.85
CA ALA A 15 21.20 16.30 8.21
C ALA A 15 20.18 15.18 8.50
N PRO A 16 19.09 15.00 7.70
CA PRO A 16 18.21 13.85 7.84
C PRO A 16 18.93 12.52 7.57
N ALA A 17 19.77 12.43 6.54
CA ALA A 17 20.50 11.21 6.20
C ALA A 17 21.38 10.69 7.34
N ALA A 18 22.09 11.57 8.05
CA ALA A 18 22.88 11.21 9.21
C ALA A 18 22.02 10.68 10.37
N THR A 19 20.81 11.20 10.53
CA THR A 19 19.86 10.74 11.56
C THR A 19 19.31 9.36 11.24
N PHE A 20 18.96 9.07 9.97
CA PHE A 20 18.38 7.79 9.55
C PHE A 20 19.31 6.60 9.82
N ALA A 21 20.62 6.81 9.72
CA ALA A 21 21.62 5.76 10.00
C ALA A 21 21.53 5.20 11.44
N HIS A 22 20.97 5.95 12.37
CA HIS A 22 20.84 5.55 13.79
C HIS A 22 19.46 5.03 14.17
N LEU A 23 18.51 4.99 13.24
CA LEU A 23 17.15 4.53 13.52
C LEU A 23 16.99 3.02 13.24
N ASP A 24 16.22 2.35 14.09
CA ASP A 24 15.90 0.93 13.90
C ASP A 24 14.72 0.73 12.94
N ALA A 25 13.85 1.71 12.84
CA ALA A 25 12.74 1.72 11.91
C ALA A 25 12.43 3.15 11.46
N THR A 26 12.04 3.30 10.21
CA THR A 26 11.59 4.57 9.63
C THR A 26 10.25 4.40 8.96
N THR A 27 9.34 5.36 9.22
CA THR A 27 8.07 5.49 8.51
C THR A 27 8.11 6.81 7.76
N VAL A 28 8.13 6.76 6.44
CA VAL A 28 8.23 7.93 5.56
C VAL A 28 6.85 8.31 5.06
N LEU A 29 6.47 9.58 5.26
CA LEU A 29 5.25 10.15 4.68
C LEU A 29 5.60 10.86 3.38
N SER A 30 4.85 10.58 2.32
CA SER A 30 5.12 11.06 0.96
C SER A 30 3.99 11.93 0.42
N ARG A 31 4.32 13.11 -0.14
CA ARG A 31 3.35 13.97 -0.83
C ARG A 31 2.79 13.31 -2.08
N ALA A 32 3.60 12.56 -2.80
CA ALA A 32 3.16 11.83 -3.99
C ALA A 32 2.05 10.81 -3.68
N ILE A 33 2.05 10.24 -2.48
CA ILE A 33 0.99 9.33 -2.01
C ILE A 33 -0.27 10.12 -1.62
N VAL A 34 -0.11 11.29 -0.99
CA VAL A 34 -1.24 12.21 -0.74
C VAL A 34 -1.95 12.60 -2.03
N GLU A 35 -1.19 12.91 -3.08
CA GLU A 35 -1.73 13.29 -4.39
C GLU A 35 -2.56 12.19 -5.04
N LYS A 36 -2.29 10.93 -4.71
CA LYS A 36 -3.11 9.76 -5.10
C LYS A 36 -4.36 9.59 -4.24
N GLY A 37 -4.57 10.42 -3.21
CA GLY A 37 -5.69 10.30 -2.27
C GLY A 37 -5.54 9.15 -1.28
N ILE A 38 -4.34 8.62 -1.07
CA ILE A 38 -4.08 7.50 -0.17
C ILE A 38 -3.68 8.04 1.19
N TYR A 39 -4.44 7.67 2.23
CA TYR A 39 -4.20 8.03 3.62
C TYR A 39 -4.31 6.79 4.51
N PRO A 40 -3.39 6.60 5.50
CA PRO A 40 -2.21 7.43 5.79
C PRO A 40 -1.21 7.39 4.63
N ALA A 41 -0.53 8.50 4.37
CA ALA A 41 0.35 8.68 3.22
C ALA A 41 1.75 8.09 3.44
N VAL A 42 1.82 6.89 3.96
CA VAL A 42 3.07 6.16 4.22
C VAL A 42 3.61 5.59 2.91
N ASP A 43 4.88 5.88 2.61
CA ASP A 43 5.55 5.28 1.46
C ASP A 43 6.12 3.91 1.85
N PRO A 44 5.60 2.81 1.31
CA PRO A 44 6.06 1.46 1.64
C PRO A 44 7.43 1.13 1.05
N LEU A 45 7.89 1.86 0.04
CA LEU A 45 9.19 1.64 -0.60
C LEU A 45 10.33 2.36 0.15
N ASP A 46 10.04 3.51 0.75
CA ASP A 46 11.01 4.30 1.51
C ASP A 46 10.97 4.02 3.02
N SER A 47 9.94 3.30 3.49
CA SER A 47 9.81 2.89 4.89
C SER A 47 10.48 1.54 5.14
N ASN A 48 11.13 1.39 6.29
CA ASN A 48 11.82 0.15 6.62
C ASN A 48 11.85 -0.11 8.13
N SER A 49 12.20 -1.35 8.50
CA SER A 49 12.41 -1.75 9.90
C SER A 49 13.45 -2.87 10.00
N ARG A 50 14.40 -2.72 10.90
CA ARG A 50 15.44 -3.74 11.17
C ARG A 50 14.89 -5.01 11.82
N ILE A 51 13.72 -4.93 12.47
CA ILE A 51 13.08 -6.09 13.07
C ILE A 51 12.42 -7.00 12.03
N LEU A 52 12.30 -6.58 10.78
CA LEU A 52 11.74 -7.38 9.71
C LEU A 52 12.72 -8.49 9.29
N THR A 53 12.80 -9.53 10.08
CA THR A 53 13.58 -10.74 9.84
C THR A 53 12.71 -11.97 10.08
N ARG A 54 13.00 -13.09 9.42
CA ARG A 54 12.23 -14.34 9.58
C ARG A 54 12.17 -14.80 11.04
N ASP A 55 13.25 -14.65 11.77
CA ASP A 55 13.34 -15.06 13.18
C ASP A 55 12.45 -14.20 14.10
N ALA A 56 12.25 -12.92 13.76
CA ALA A 56 11.48 -12.01 14.59
C ALA A 56 9.99 -11.99 14.28
N VAL A 57 9.62 -12.06 12.99
CA VAL A 57 8.23 -11.89 12.55
C VAL A 57 7.60 -13.17 12.00
N GLY A 58 8.37 -14.21 11.78
CA GLY A 58 7.95 -15.47 11.15
C GLY A 58 7.98 -15.41 9.62
N ASP A 59 7.93 -16.58 8.99
CA ASP A 59 8.10 -16.73 7.55
C ASP A 59 7.00 -16.02 6.75
N GLU A 60 5.75 -16.24 7.11
CA GLU A 60 4.60 -15.69 6.37
C GLU A 60 4.62 -14.14 6.36
N HIS A 61 4.81 -13.52 7.52
CA HIS A 61 4.88 -12.07 7.61
C HIS A 61 6.07 -11.53 6.81
N TYR A 62 7.24 -12.15 6.95
CA TYR A 62 8.44 -11.75 6.21
C TYR A 62 8.24 -11.83 4.70
N GLU A 63 7.68 -12.93 4.20
CA GLU A 63 7.42 -13.13 2.77
C GLU A 63 6.45 -12.09 2.21
N VAL A 64 5.34 -11.85 2.90
CA VAL A 64 4.36 -10.84 2.48
C VAL A 64 4.98 -9.45 2.48
N ALA A 65 5.69 -9.07 3.55
CA ALA A 65 6.34 -7.76 3.67
C ALA A 65 7.48 -7.54 2.65
N THR A 66 8.02 -8.61 2.06
CA THR A 66 9.02 -8.54 0.99
C THR A 66 8.35 -8.46 -0.39
N ARG A 67 7.34 -9.31 -0.65
CA ARG A 67 6.65 -9.38 -1.94
C ARG A 67 5.83 -8.12 -2.27
N VAL A 68 5.23 -7.48 -1.28
CA VAL A 68 4.46 -6.24 -1.50
C VAL A 68 5.33 -5.13 -2.07
N PRO A 69 6.47 -4.75 -1.47
CA PRO A 69 7.38 -3.77 -2.07
C PRO A 69 7.93 -4.19 -3.45
N GLU A 70 8.22 -5.47 -3.67
CA GLU A 70 8.67 -5.97 -4.97
C GLU A 70 7.64 -5.70 -6.08
N ILE A 71 6.36 -5.99 -5.83
CA ILE A 71 5.26 -5.71 -6.76
C ILE A 71 5.11 -4.21 -7.00
N LEU A 72 5.17 -3.40 -5.95
CA LEU A 72 5.05 -1.94 -6.06
C LEU A 72 6.26 -1.34 -6.79
N GLN A 73 7.46 -1.84 -6.57
CA GLN A 73 8.67 -1.40 -7.26
C GLN A 73 8.59 -1.74 -8.76
N ARG A 74 8.17 -2.96 -9.08
CA ARG A 74 7.96 -3.36 -10.49
C ARG A 74 6.91 -2.49 -11.18
N TYR A 75 5.82 -2.17 -10.48
CA TYR A 75 4.80 -1.26 -10.99
C TYR A 75 5.36 0.14 -11.26
N ARG A 76 6.18 0.67 -10.34
CA ARG A 76 6.84 1.97 -10.51
C ARG A 76 7.70 1.99 -11.79
N GLU A 77 8.45 0.92 -12.07
CA GLU A 77 9.26 0.79 -13.29
C GLU A 77 8.41 0.74 -14.57
N LEU A 78 7.23 0.13 -14.49
CA LEU A 78 6.33 0.00 -15.62
C LEU A 78 5.51 1.27 -15.91
N GLN A 79 5.40 2.20 -14.95
CA GLN A 79 4.59 3.40 -15.10
C GLN A 79 4.99 4.27 -16.29
N ASP A 80 6.28 4.41 -16.57
CA ASP A 80 6.78 5.18 -17.72
C ASP A 80 6.40 4.51 -19.04
N ILE A 81 6.48 3.20 -19.10
CA ILE A 81 6.08 2.40 -20.27
C ILE A 81 4.57 2.54 -20.50
N ILE A 82 3.76 2.43 -19.45
CA ILE A 82 2.31 2.58 -19.49
C ILE A 82 1.91 3.99 -19.97
N ALA A 83 2.59 5.02 -19.50
CA ALA A 83 2.31 6.40 -19.86
C ALA A 83 2.60 6.70 -21.34
N ILE A 84 3.59 6.06 -21.95
CA ILE A 84 4.02 6.31 -23.32
C ILE A 84 3.33 5.36 -24.30
N LEU A 85 3.26 4.07 -24.00
CA LEU A 85 2.82 3.02 -24.94
C LEU A 85 1.44 2.44 -24.60
N GLY A 86 0.95 2.68 -23.38
CA GLY A 86 -0.31 2.11 -22.89
C GLY A 86 -0.16 0.72 -22.26
N MET A 87 -1.25 0.26 -21.65
CA MET A 87 -1.30 -1.05 -20.97
C MET A 87 -1.21 -2.24 -21.93
N ASP A 88 -1.63 -2.06 -23.16
CA ASP A 88 -1.73 -3.17 -24.13
C ASP A 88 -0.36 -3.70 -24.56
N GLU A 89 0.66 -2.87 -24.49
CA GLU A 89 2.05 -3.22 -24.84
C GLU A 89 2.77 -4.02 -23.75
N LEU A 90 2.17 -4.15 -22.56
CA LEU A 90 2.74 -4.95 -21.48
C LEU A 90 2.56 -6.46 -21.74
N SER A 91 3.50 -7.26 -21.24
CA SER A 91 3.32 -8.71 -21.17
C SER A 91 2.13 -9.07 -20.26
N ASP A 92 1.56 -10.25 -20.44
CA ASP A 92 0.45 -10.70 -19.60
C ASP A 92 0.86 -10.78 -18.12
N GLU A 93 2.10 -11.17 -17.84
CA GLU A 93 2.67 -11.18 -16.48
C GLU A 93 2.73 -9.78 -15.88
N ASP A 94 3.23 -8.79 -16.64
CA ASP A 94 3.31 -7.40 -16.19
C ASP A 94 1.90 -6.79 -15.99
N LYS A 95 0.93 -7.14 -16.82
CA LYS A 95 -0.48 -6.73 -16.64
C LYS A 95 -1.05 -7.20 -15.31
N VAL A 96 -0.79 -8.45 -14.94
CA VAL A 96 -1.21 -9.00 -13.63
C VAL A 96 -0.52 -8.25 -12.49
N ILE A 97 0.79 -8.00 -12.59
CA ILE A 97 1.54 -7.23 -11.60
C ILE A 97 0.95 -5.83 -11.42
N VAL A 98 0.66 -5.13 -12.50
CA VAL A 98 0.06 -3.77 -12.46
C VAL A 98 -1.31 -3.80 -11.79
N GLN A 99 -2.16 -4.76 -12.13
CA GLN A 99 -3.49 -4.89 -11.51
C GLN A 99 -3.39 -5.15 -10.00
N ARG A 100 -2.51 -6.05 -9.57
CA ARG A 100 -2.26 -6.32 -8.15
C ARG A 100 -1.66 -5.12 -7.43
N ALA A 101 -0.68 -4.44 -8.04
CA ALA A 101 -0.06 -3.25 -7.49
C ALA A 101 -1.07 -2.14 -7.22
N ARG A 102 -2.01 -1.88 -8.14
CA ARG A 102 -3.07 -0.90 -7.95
C ARG A 102 -4.00 -1.25 -6.78
N LYS A 103 -4.35 -2.54 -6.64
CA LYS A 103 -5.15 -3.02 -5.50
C LYS A 103 -4.38 -2.86 -4.19
N ILE A 104 -3.08 -3.20 -4.19
CA ILE A 104 -2.20 -3.04 -3.03
C ILE A 104 -2.10 -1.56 -2.64
N GLU A 105 -1.85 -0.64 -3.59
CA GLU A 105 -1.81 0.79 -3.30
C GLU A 105 -3.10 1.28 -2.63
N ARG A 106 -4.27 0.87 -3.14
CA ARG A 106 -5.56 1.24 -2.54
C ARG A 106 -5.79 0.59 -1.18
N PHE A 107 -5.37 -0.65 -0.99
CA PHE A 107 -5.50 -1.37 0.28
C PHE A 107 -4.56 -0.83 1.37
N LEU A 108 -3.50 -0.11 0.99
CA LEU A 108 -2.67 0.65 1.93
C LEU A 108 -3.39 1.87 2.51
N SER A 109 -4.48 2.34 1.89
CA SER A 109 -5.35 3.34 2.47
C SER A 109 -6.22 2.72 3.57
N GLN A 110 -6.44 3.46 4.65
CA GLN A 110 -7.24 2.99 5.78
C GLN A 110 -7.91 4.15 6.49
N PRO A 111 -9.18 4.03 6.90
CA PRO A 111 -9.77 4.96 7.84
C PRO A 111 -9.03 4.89 9.18
N PHE A 112 -8.55 6.01 9.70
CA PHE A 112 -7.86 6.03 10.98
C PHE A 112 -8.44 7.11 11.92
N HIS A 113 -8.38 6.85 13.21
CA HIS A 113 -9.10 7.63 14.24
C HIS A 113 -8.76 9.11 14.23
N VAL A 114 -7.49 9.48 14.02
CA VAL A 114 -7.06 10.89 14.00
C VAL A 114 -7.68 11.67 12.85
N ALA A 115 -8.02 11.01 11.75
CA ALA A 115 -8.60 11.65 10.56
C ALA A 115 -10.14 11.73 10.60
N GLU A 116 -10.82 11.10 11.54
CA GLU A 116 -12.29 11.05 11.60
C GLU A 116 -12.95 12.44 11.51
N GLN A 117 -12.40 13.40 12.23
CA GLN A 117 -12.93 14.77 12.25
C GLN A 117 -12.82 15.49 10.89
N PHE A 118 -11.96 15.04 10.00
CA PHE A 118 -11.75 15.62 8.66
C PHE A 118 -12.47 14.84 7.57
N THR A 119 -12.52 13.52 7.68
CA THR A 119 -13.09 12.64 6.66
C THR A 119 -14.55 12.29 6.91
N GLY A 120 -15.01 12.38 8.16
CA GLY A 120 -16.33 11.90 8.58
C GLY A 120 -16.45 10.37 8.58
N ILE A 121 -15.38 9.64 8.33
CA ILE A 121 -15.32 8.18 8.30
C ILE A 121 -14.75 7.69 9.64
N PRO A 122 -15.46 6.82 10.38
CA PRO A 122 -14.94 6.24 11.62
C PRO A 122 -13.63 5.49 11.38
N GLY A 123 -12.64 5.72 12.24
CA GLY A 123 -11.36 5.01 12.19
C GLY A 123 -11.53 3.52 12.47
N LYS A 124 -10.66 2.72 11.89
CA LYS A 124 -10.64 1.27 12.04
C LYS A 124 -9.29 0.81 12.55
N TYR A 125 -9.34 -0.11 13.51
CA TYR A 125 -8.17 -0.82 13.95
C TYR A 125 -8.15 -2.20 13.29
N VAL A 126 -7.08 -2.50 12.56
CA VAL A 126 -6.89 -3.81 11.93
C VAL A 126 -5.74 -4.53 12.64
N PRO A 127 -5.98 -5.69 13.24
CA PRO A 127 -4.91 -6.49 13.84
C PRO A 127 -3.82 -6.84 12.83
N LEU A 128 -2.57 -6.93 13.29
CA LEU A 128 -1.42 -7.23 12.43
C LEU A 128 -1.61 -8.54 11.64
N ALA A 129 -2.13 -9.58 12.28
CA ALA A 129 -2.39 -10.87 11.63
C ALA A 129 -3.37 -10.75 10.47
N ASP A 130 -4.43 -9.92 10.63
CA ASP A 130 -5.42 -9.69 9.57
C ASP A 130 -4.82 -8.84 8.44
N THR A 131 -3.95 -7.89 8.77
CA THR A 131 -3.18 -7.11 7.77
C THR A 131 -2.30 -8.05 6.94
N VAL A 132 -1.48 -8.88 7.58
CA VAL A 132 -0.61 -9.84 6.88
C VAL A 132 -1.42 -10.77 5.98
N ARG A 133 -2.53 -11.32 6.49
CA ARG A 133 -3.43 -12.20 5.73
C ARG A 133 -4.03 -11.47 4.52
N GLY A 134 -4.52 -10.25 4.70
CA GLY A 134 -5.11 -9.48 3.62
C GLY A 134 -4.12 -9.17 2.48
N PHE A 135 -2.91 -8.74 2.82
CA PHE A 135 -1.87 -8.54 1.81
C PHE A 135 -1.40 -9.85 1.17
N LYS A 136 -1.35 -10.95 1.94
CA LYS A 136 -1.07 -12.28 1.39
C LYS A 136 -2.09 -12.67 0.32
N ASP A 137 -3.36 -12.49 0.58
CA ASP A 137 -4.43 -12.80 -0.38
C ASP A 137 -4.32 -11.96 -1.66
N LEU A 138 -3.90 -10.70 -1.54
CA LEU A 138 -3.61 -9.84 -2.70
C LEU A 138 -2.42 -10.33 -3.51
N VAL A 139 -1.28 -10.60 -2.88
CA VAL A 139 -0.05 -11.02 -3.60
C VAL A 139 -0.17 -12.43 -4.19
N ASP A 140 -0.97 -13.31 -3.57
CA ASP A 140 -1.24 -14.66 -4.05
C ASP A 140 -2.31 -14.69 -5.16
N GLY A 141 -2.96 -13.56 -5.45
CA GLY A 141 -3.93 -13.42 -6.53
C GLY A 141 -5.34 -13.88 -6.21
N LYS A 142 -5.67 -14.15 -4.95
CA LYS A 142 -7.02 -14.57 -4.56
C LYS A 142 -8.08 -13.49 -4.77
N CYS A 143 -7.64 -12.25 -4.94
CA CYS A 143 -8.49 -11.09 -5.14
C CYS A 143 -8.42 -10.54 -6.57
N ASP A 144 -7.89 -11.31 -7.52
CA ASP A 144 -7.69 -10.83 -8.90
C ASP A 144 -9.01 -10.47 -9.59
N ASP A 145 -10.11 -11.15 -9.25
CA ASP A 145 -11.46 -10.92 -9.81
C ASP A 145 -12.16 -9.67 -9.24
N LEU A 146 -11.66 -9.10 -8.11
CA LEU A 146 -12.30 -7.97 -7.47
C LEU A 146 -11.84 -6.64 -8.10
N PRO A 147 -12.73 -5.64 -8.23
CA PRO A 147 -12.36 -4.32 -8.76
C PRO A 147 -11.42 -3.58 -7.79
N GLU A 148 -10.48 -2.80 -8.32
CA GLU A 148 -9.51 -2.08 -7.49
C GLU A 148 -10.15 -1.08 -6.51
N GLN A 149 -11.30 -0.50 -6.88
CA GLN A 149 -12.04 0.46 -6.05
C GLN A 149 -12.53 -0.16 -4.73
N ALA A 150 -12.74 -1.49 -4.72
CA ALA A 150 -13.18 -2.20 -3.52
C ALA A 150 -12.15 -2.18 -2.38
N PHE A 151 -10.90 -1.89 -2.67
CA PHE A 151 -9.81 -1.86 -1.69
C PHE A 151 -9.52 -0.48 -1.12
N PHE A 152 -10.26 0.54 -1.54
CA PHE A 152 -10.03 1.91 -1.09
C PHE A 152 -10.73 2.21 0.24
N MET A 153 -9.98 2.70 1.23
CA MET A 153 -10.48 3.13 2.54
C MET A 153 -11.29 2.06 3.28
N VAL A 154 -10.79 0.84 3.27
CA VAL A 154 -11.33 -0.30 4.01
C VAL A 154 -10.40 -0.69 5.17
N GLY A 155 -10.90 -1.46 6.11
CA GLY A 155 -10.10 -2.03 7.19
C GLY A 155 -9.42 -3.34 6.76
N GLY A 156 -10.13 -4.46 6.85
CA GLY A 156 -9.62 -5.77 6.46
C GLY A 156 -10.04 -6.20 5.06
N ILE A 157 -9.50 -7.33 4.62
CA ILE A 157 -9.78 -7.88 3.30
C ILE A 157 -11.25 -8.31 3.11
N GLU A 158 -11.92 -8.69 4.18
CA GLU A 158 -13.34 -9.05 4.19
C GLU A 158 -14.23 -7.85 3.83
N GLU A 159 -13.85 -6.66 4.29
CA GLU A 159 -14.57 -5.42 3.93
C GLU A 159 -14.37 -5.07 2.45
N ALA A 160 -13.18 -5.32 1.90
CA ALA A 160 -12.96 -5.14 0.46
C ALA A 160 -13.85 -6.08 -0.36
N ALA A 161 -14.01 -7.32 0.06
CA ALA A 161 -14.91 -8.27 -0.58
C ALA A 161 -16.39 -7.84 -0.48
N GLU A 162 -16.79 -7.26 0.64
CA GLU A 162 -18.16 -6.73 0.81
C GLU A 162 -18.37 -5.48 -0.05
N GLN A 163 -17.40 -4.57 -0.07
CA GLN A 163 -17.46 -3.37 -0.92
C GLN A 163 -17.52 -3.74 -2.41
N ALA A 164 -16.80 -4.77 -2.83
CA ALA A 164 -16.90 -5.30 -4.20
C ALA A 164 -18.31 -5.77 -4.56
N ARG A 165 -18.99 -6.47 -3.65
CA ARG A 165 -20.38 -6.91 -3.84
C ARG A 165 -21.35 -5.74 -3.94
N GLN A 166 -21.15 -4.71 -3.13
CA GLN A 166 -21.97 -3.49 -3.18
C GLN A 166 -21.78 -2.73 -4.50
N LEU A 167 -20.54 -2.60 -5.00
CA LEU A 167 -20.24 -2.00 -6.28
C LEU A 167 -20.92 -2.77 -7.44
N ALA A 168 -20.82 -4.10 -7.45
CA ALA A 168 -21.48 -4.94 -8.46
C ALA A 168 -23.01 -4.85 -8.38
N GLY A 169 -23.59 -4.66 -7.21
CA GLY A 169 -25.05 -4.47 -7.03
C GLY A 169 -25.53 -3.11 -7.52
N LEU A 170 -24.71 -2.07 -7.46
CA LEU A 170 -25.02 -0.74 -8.00
C LEU A 170 -24.97 -0.72 -9.54
N ASP A 171 -24.02 -1.43 -10.14
CA ASP A 171 -23.89 -1.55 -11.59
C ASP A 171 -25.06 -2.36 -12.22
N ALA A 172 -25.68 -3.28 -11.44
CA ALA A 172 -26.83 -4.08 -11.91
C ALA A 172 -28.17 -3.32 -11.87
N THR A 173 -28.22 -2.13 -11.25
CA THR A 173 -29.44 -1.33 -11.06
C THR A 173 -29.45 -0.02 -11.86
N GLY A 174 -28.42 0.26 -12.64
CA GLY A 174 -28.30 1.38 -13.58
C GLY A 174 -28.40 0.91 -15.00
#